data_e1a44e57a88d5857e2ce7ae7475a4b42
#
_entry.id   e1a44e57a88d5857e2ce7ae7475a4b42
#
_cell.length_a   1.000
_cell.length_b   1.000
_cell.length_c   1.000
_cell.angle_alpha   90.00
_cell.angle_beta   90.00
_cell.angle_gamma   90.00
#
_symmetry.space_group_name_H-M   'P 1'
#
loop_
_entity.id
_entity.type
_entity.pdbx_description
1 polymer ?
#
loop_
_entity_poly.entity_id
_entity_poly.type
_entity_poly.pdbx_seq_one_letter_code
_entity_poly.pdbx_strand_id
1 'polypeptide(L)'
;LFVSFLMWQQWQADKAPQPVATQTSSVAASTTTNAQISDVPDADASLPEAITASKELITVSTDQLVLKIDPVGGDIVYSALVGHKVEIDEEASFVLLEQTNDIYYIAQSGLIGRNGIDSSAKGRAHYSSQSQQYSLADGQDTVEVPLTFVADNGVTYNKVFTLHRGKFNVDVDYRINNTSAESLQVQMHGQIKHSIKESESSMMMPTYRGAAFSTADTRYEKYSFE
;
A
#
# COMPACT_ATOMS: atom_id res chain seq x y z
N LEU A 1 32.68 -38.04 -8.24
CA LEU A 1 32.26 -38.24 -6.84
C LEU A 1 32.85 -37.20 -5.88
N PHE A 2 34.18 -36.92 -5.93
CA PHE A 2 34.83 -35.99 -5.01
C PHE A 2 34.34 -34.53 -5.18
N VAL A 3 34.17 -34.06 -6.40
CA VAL A 3 33.67 -32.71 -6.71
C VAL A 3 32.21 -32.53 -6.26
N SER A 4 31.39 -33.56 -6.43
CA SER A 4 29.98 -33.54 -6.00
C SER A 4 29.87 -33.49 -4.46
N PHE A 5 30.79 -34.11 -3.75
CA PHE A 5 30.85 -34.07 -2.30
C PHE A 5 31.26 -32.66 -1.78
N LEU A 6 32.20 -32.00 -2.45
CA LEU A 6 32.61 -30.64 -2.11
C LEU A 6 31.49 -29.62 -2.35
N MET A 7 30.76 -29.74 -3.47
CA MET A 7 29.59 -28.92 -3.74
C MET A 7 28.47 -29.14 -2.72
N TRP A 8 28.26 -30.37 -2.28
CA TRP A 8 27.28 -30.68 -1.25
C TRP A 8 27.68 -30.11 0.12
N GLN A 9 28.97 -30.15 0.50
CA GLN A 9 29.48 -29.51 1.72
C GLN A 9 29.32 -28.00 1.69
N GLN A 10 29.64 -27.36 0.55
CA GLN A 10 29.47 -25.91 0.37
C GLN A 10 27.99 -25.53 0.52
N TRP A 11 27.08 -26.27 -0.07
CA TRP A 11 25.65 -26.07 0.00
C TRP A 11 25.09 -26.25 1.43
N GLN A 12 25.63 -27.19 2.21
CA GLN A 12 25.29 -27.39 3.61
C GLN A 12 25.80 -26.22 4.47
N ALA A 13 26.97 -25.68 4.20
CA ALA A 13 27.55 -24.54 4.91
C ALA A 13 26.73 -23.25 4.68
N ASP A 14 26.19 -23.06 3.49
CA ASP A 14 25.34 -21.91 3.12
C ASP A 14 23.95 -21.96 3.79
N LYS A 15 23.50 -23.16 4.21
CA LYS A 15 22.22 -23.35 4.90
C LYS A 15 22.32 -23.42 6.43
N ALA A 16 23.53 -23.38 6.97
CA ALA A 16 23.69 -23.35 8.44
C ALA A 16 23.23 -22.01 8.98
N PRO A 17 22.32 -21.97 9.97
CA PRO A 17 21.92 -20.72 10.60
C PRO A 17 23.15 -20.07 11.23
N GLN A 18 23.47 -18.86 10.80
CA GLN A 18 24.57 -18.10 11.39
C GLN A 18 24.27 -17.80 12.85
N PRO A 19 25.22 -17.99 13.79
CA PRO A 19 24.99 -17.63 15.17
C PRO A 19 24.84 -16.12 15.28
N VAL A 20 23.69 -15.67 15.77
CA VAL A 20 23.42 -14.27 16.10
C VAL A 20 24.39 -13.85 17.20
N ALA A 21 25.32 -12.99 16.86
CA ALA A 21 26.21 -12.36 17.84
C ALA A 21 25.36 -11.46 18.76
N THR A 22 25.12 -11.92 19.97
CA THR A 22 24.47 -11.13 21.03
C THR A 22 25.43 -10.02 21.45
N GLN A 23 25.32 -8.84 20.86
CA GLN A 23 25.97 -7.64 21.37
C GLN A 23 25.13 -7.10 22.53
N THR A 24 25.61 -7.36 23.74
CA THR A 24 25.10 -6.73 24.95
C THR A 24 25.62 -5.29 24.99
N SER A 25 24.90 -4.37 24.39
CA SER A 25 25.11 -2.93 24.58
C SER A 25 24.19 -2.46 25.70
N SER A 26 24.77 -2.25 26.88
CA SER A 26 24.10 -1.53 27.97
C SER A 26 23.94 -0.06 27.53
N VAL A 27 22.74 0.33 27.15
CA VAL A 27 22.38 1.73 26.98
C VAL A 27 21.41 2.11 28.08
N ALA A 28 21.78 3.18 28.78
CA ALA A 28 21.02 3.78 29.87
C ALA A 28 19.55 4.02 29.47
N ALA A 29 18.66 3.63 30.39
CA ALA A 29 17.22 3.81 30.23
C ALA A 29 16.85 5.29 30.12
N SER A 30 16.60 5.71 28.90
CA SER A 30 15.70 6.83 28.63
C SER A 30 14.32 6.23 28.54
N THR A 31 13.47 6.50 29.51
CA THR A 31 12.05 6.15 29.51
C THR A 31 11.36 6.93 28.39
N THR A 32 11.48 6.44 27.17
CA THR A 32 10.57 6.79 26.09
C THR A 32 9.41 5.81 26.22
N THR A 33 8.28 6.33 26.63
CA THR A 33 7.00 5.61 26.62
C THR A 33 6.81 5.07 25.20
N ASN A 34 6.99 3.76 25.04
CA ASN A 34 6.60 3.03 23.86
C ASN A 34 5.07 3.17 23.75
N ALA A 35 4.61 4.21 23.05
CA ALA A 35 3.27 4.19 22.53
C ALA A 35 3.22 3.01 21.54
N GLN A 36 2.57 1.94 21.98
CA GLN A 36 2.27 0.81 21.11
C GLN A 36 1.59 1.34 19.85
N ILE A 37 2.17 1.01 18.71
CA ILE A 37 1.62 1.28 17.38
C ILE A 37 0.44 0.31 17.20
N SER A 38 -0.61 0.49 18.01
CA SER A 38 -1.87 -0.25 17.92
C SER A 38 -2.86 0.42 16.97
N ASP A 39 -2.46 1.50 16.31
CA ASP A 39 -3.35 2.34 15.47
C ASP A 39 -3.28 1.99 13.99
N VAL A 40 -2.43 1.02 13.60
CA VAL A 40 -2.44 0.53 12.21
C VAL A 40 -3.74 -0.23 11.98
N PRO A 41 -4.52 0.09 10.94
CA PRO A 41 -5.73 -0.64 10.61
C PRO A 41 -5.42 -2.13 10.49
N ASP A 42 -6.17 -2.96 11.25
CA ASP A 42 -5.93 -4.38 11.36
C ASP A 42 -6.04 -5.07 10.00
N ALA A 43 -5.08 -5.91 9.68
CA ALA A 43 -5.12 -6.73 8.46
C ALA A 43 -6.26 -7.76 8.50
N ASP A 44 -6.69 -8.17 9.71
CA ASP A 44 -7.76 -9.13 9.95
C ASP A 44 -9.18 -8.53 9.97
N ALA A 45 -9.32 -7.21 9.78
CA ALA A 45 -10.65 -6.66 9.57
C ALA A 45 -11.30 -7.40 8.39
N SER A 46 -12.43 -8.04 8.66
CA SER A 46 -13.26 -8.75 7.66
C SER A 46 -13.26 -7.98 6.34
N LEU A 47 -13.00 -8.70 5.23
CA LEU A 47 -13.03 -8.10 3.90
C LEU A 47 -14.27 -7.20 3.80
N PRO A 48 -14.11 -5.90 3.48
CA PRO A 48 -15.27 -5.04 3.29
C PRO A 48 -16.20 -5.67 2.28
N GLU A 49 -17.50 -5.57 2.52
CA GLU A 49 -18.49 -6.01 1.52
C GLU A 49 -18.07 -5.49 0.15
N ALA A 50 -18.17 -6.37 -0.84
CA ALA A 50 -17.85 -6.07 -2.23
C ALA A 50 -18.35 -4.67 -2.59
N ILE A 51 -17.56 -3.92 -3.33
CA ILE A 51 -17.99 -2.64 -3.88
C ILE A 51 -19.21 -2.94 -4.75
N THR A 52 -20.40 -2.84 -4.16
CA THR A 52 -21.62 -2.74 -4.93
C THR A 52 -21.46 -1.49 -5.81
N ALA A 53 -21.82 -1.60 -7.08
CA ALA A 53 -21.60 -0.64 -8.18
C ALA A 53 -22.15 0.79 -7.96
N SER A 54 -22.49 1.18 -6.74
CA SER A 54 -23.07 2.46 -6.35
C SER A 54 -22.10 3.39 -5.59
N LYS A 55 -20.83 2.98 -5.38
CA LYS A 55 -19.85 3.91 -4.80
C LYS A 55 -19.36 4.89 -5.85
N GLU A 56 -19.41 6.15 -5.53
CA GLU A 56 -18.92 7.25 -6.36
C GLU A 56 -17.39 7.26 -6.39
N LEU A 57 -16.78 6.29 -7.12
CA LEU A 57 -15.34 6.22 -7.29
C LEU A 57 -14.83 7.39 -8.12
N ILE A 58 -13.67 7.91 -7.72
CA ILE A 58 -12.97 8.96 -8.46
C ILE A 58 -12.06 8.28 -9.47
N THR A 59 -12.28 8.54 -10.75
CA THR A 59 -11.47 7.98 -11.83
C THR A 59 -10.39 8.98 -12.24
N VAL A 60 -9.17 8.50 -12.37
CA VAL A 60 -8.01 9.28 -12.82
C VAL A 60 -7.38 8.60 -14.00
N SER A 61 -7.18 9.33 -15.11
CA SER A 61 -6.59 8.80 -16.32
C SER A 61 -5.36 9.60 -16.74
N THR A 62 -4.26 8.89 -17.01
CA THR A 62 -3.06 9.44 -17.61
C THR A 62 -2.70 8.67 -18.89
N ASP A 63 -1.59 9.01 -19.51
CA ASP A 63 -1.03 8.27 -20.64
C ASP A 63 -0.51 6.87 -20.28
N GLN A 64 -0.24 6.61 -18.97
CA GLN A 64 0.31 5.34 -18.47
C GLN A 64 -0.64 4.55 -17.57
N LEU A 65 -1.51 5.24 -16.83
CA LEU A 65 -2.33 4.65 -15.77
C LEU A 65 -3.79 5.08 -15.86
N VAL A 66 -4.67 4.14 -15.52
CA VAL A 66 -6.05 4.42 -15.12
C VAL A 66 -6.21 3.97 -13.67
N LEU A 67 -6.62 4.88 -12.79
CA LEU A 67 -6.86 4.59 -11.38
C LEU A 67 -8.32 4.81 -11.03
N LYS A 68 -8.82 4.06 -10.00
CA LYS A 68 -10.05 4.41 -9.28
C LYS A 68 -9.75 4.51 -7.80
N ILE A 69 -10.18 5.63 -7.22
CA ILE A 69 -9.96 5.97 -5.83
C ILE A 69 -11.30 5.93 -5.10
N ASP A 70 -11.37 5.20 -3.98
CA ASP A 70 -12.53 5.19 -3.09
C ASP A 70 -12.46 6.44 -2.20
N PRO A 71 -13.49 7.29 -2.14
CA PRO A 71 -13.54 8.42 -1.20
C PRO A 71 -13.42 8.01 0.26
N VAL A 72 -13.79 6.77 0.60
CA VAL A 72 -13.58 6.22 1.95
C VAL A 72 -12.11 5.83 2.11
N GLY A 73 -11.39 6.61 2.90
CA GLY A 73 -9.96 6.47 3.13
C GLY A 73 -9.08 7.04 2.00
N GLY A 74 -9.64 7.37 0.84
CA GLY A 74 -8.87 7.73 -0.34
C GLY A 74 -7.99 6.58 -0.78
N ASP A 75 -8.52 5.38 -0.82
CA ASP A 75 -7.77 4.15 -1.16
C ASP A 75 -7.79 3.91 -2.68
N ILE A 76 -6.67 3.47 -3.24
CA ILE A 76 -6.63 3.07 -4.65
C ILE A 76 -7.15 1.65 -4.74
N VAL A 77 -8.37 1.51 -5.28
CA VAL A 77 -9.09 0.23 -5.36
C VAL A 77 -9.04 -0.41 -6.74
N TYR A 78 -8.52 0.32 -7.72
CA TYR A 78 -8.28 -0.17 -9.06
C TYR A 78 -7.08 0.56 -9.69
N SER A 79 -6.25 -0.17 -10.38
CA SER A 79 -5.17 0.38 -11.20
C SER A 79 -4.93 -0.49 -12.42
N ALA A 80 -4.92 0.10 -13.60
CA ALA A 80 -4.60 -0.57 -14.86
C ALA A 80 -3.53 0.18 -15.63
N LEU A 81 -2.69 -0.57 -16.34
CA LEU A 81 -1.63 -0.04 -17.20
C LEU A 81 -2.19 0.25 -18.60
N VAL A 82 -2.08 1.50 -19.04
CA VAL A 82 -2.44 1.89 -20.42
C VAL A 82 -1.39 1.36 -21.39
N GLY A 83 -1.84 0.73 -22.48
CA GLY A 83 -0.94 0.21 -23.52
C GLY A 83 -0.23 -1.11 -23.18
N HIS A 84 -0.42 -1.64 -21.95
CA HIS A 84 0.05 -2.97 -21.58
C HIS A 84 -1.14 -3.94 -21.58
N LYS A 85 -1.04 -4.98 -22.35
CA LYS A 85 -2.10 -5.97 -22.52
C LYS A 85 -1.82 -7.21 -21.69
N VAL A 86 -2.87 -7.91 -21.28
CA VAL A 86 -2.73 -9.21 -20.56
C VAL A 86 -2.15 -10.25 -21.51
N GLU A 87 -2.69 -10.32 -22.73
CA GLU A 87 -2.20 -11.18 -23.82
C GLU A 87 -2.03 -10.34 -25.10
N ILE A 88 -1.17 -10.80 -26.02
CA ILE A 88 -0.81 -10.04 -27.23
C ILE A 88 -2.04 -9.74 -28.11
N ASP A 89 -2.98 -10.69 -28.15
CA ASP A 89 -4.17 -10.63 -29.00
C ASP A 89 -5.43 -10.09 -28.30
N GLU A 90 -5.33 -9.77 -27.00
CA GLU A 90 -6.44 -9.20 -26.22
C GLU A 90 -6.38 -7.68 -26.18
N GLU A 91 -7.56 -7.03 -26.10
CA GLU A 91 -7.64 -5.58 -25.91
C GLU A 91 -7.60 -5.17 -24.43
N ALA A 92 -7.74 -6.15 -23.51
CA ALA A 92 -7.79 -5.91 -22.08
C ALA A 92 -6.46 -5.37 -21.56
N SER A 93 -6.52 -4.26 -20.83
CA SER A 93 -5.36 -3.66 -20.15
C SER A 93 -4.93 -4.53 -18.97
N PHE A 94 -3.63 -4.57 -18.69
CA PHE A 94 -3.10 -5.27 -17.52
C PHE A 94 -3.51 -4.55 -16.23
N VAL A 95 -4.26 -5.26 -15.38
CA VAL A 95 -4.76 -4.75 -14.10
C VAL A 95 -3.76 -5.07 -13.01
N LEU A 96 -3.30 -4.03 -12.28
CA LEU A 96 -2.36 -4.14 -11.16
C LEU A 96 -3.08 -4.26 -9.81
N LEU A 97 -4.13 -3.47 -9.62
CA LEU A 97 -4.93 -3.45 -8.39
C LEU A 97 -6.40 -3.60 -8.77
N GLU A 98 -7.11 -4.41 -8.02
CA GLU A 98 -8.52 -4.67 -8.27
C GLU A 98 -9.26 -5.03 -6.99
N GLN A 99 -10.47 -4.51 -6.85
CA GLN A 99 -11.39 -4.92 -5.80
C GLN A 99 -12.69 -5.40 -6.44
N THR A 100 -12.90 -6.71 -6.37
CA THR A 100 -14.11 -7.41 -6.82
C THR A 100 -14.63 -8.30 -5.69
N ASN A 101 -15.66 -9.08 -5.94
CA ASN A 101 -16.17 -10.08 -4.98
C ASN A 101 -15.13 -11.18 -4.68
N ASP A 102 -14.26 -11.49 -5.66
CA ASP A 102 -13.32 -12.61 -5.59
C ASP A 102 -11.88 -12.17 -5.35
N ILE A 103 -11.56 -10.92 -5.68
CA ILE A 103 -10.21 -10.37 -5.63
C ILE A 103 -10.23 -9.11 -4.79
N TYR A 104 -9.37 -9.08 -3.79
CA TYR A 104 -9.12 -7.90 -2.99
C TYR A 104 -7.63 -7.58 -3.04
N TYR A 105 -7.25 -6.64 -3.91
CA TYR A 105 -5.89 -6.17 -4.04
C TYR A 105 -5.89 -4.66 -4.20
N ILE A 106 -5.61 -3.93 -3.13
CA ILE A 106 -5.73 -2.47 -3.05
C ILE A 106 -4.49 -1.84 -2.40
N ALA A 107 -4.26 -0.57 -2.70
CA ALA A 107 -3.26 0.25 -2.02
C ALA A 107 -3.96 1.26 -1.11
N GLN A 108 -3.63 1.23 0.17
CA GLN A 108 -4.19 2.11 1.19
C GLN A 108 -3.12 3.02 1.74
N SER A 109 -3.50 4.24 2.08
CA SER A 109 -2.69 5.15 2.87
C SER A 109 -3.57 5.98 3.79
N GLY A 110 -2.99 6.47 4.88
CA GLY A 110 -3.77 7.20 5.87
C GLY A 110 -2.90 7.91 6.90
N LEU A 111 -3.57 8.63 7.79
CA LEU A 111 -2.95 9.30 8.93
C LEU A 111 -3.36 8.61 10.23
N ILE A 112 -2.39 8.02 10.91
CA ILE A 112 -2.51 7.34 12.21
C ILE A 112 -1.90 8.18 13.32
N GLY A 113 -2.02 7.72 14.56
CA GLY A 113 -1.55 8.40 15.76
C GLY A 113 -2.69 9.01 16.57
N ARG A 114 -2.36 9.69 17.67
CA ARG A 114 -3.35 10.20 18.63
C ARG A 114 -4.46 11.05 17.97
N ASN A 115 -4.12 11.86 16.97
CA ASN A 115 -5.02 12.73 16.22
C ASN A 115 -5.22 12.21 14.78
N GLY A 116 -4.85 10.96 14.50
CA GLY A 116 -5.05 10.33 13.19
C GLY A 116 -6.53 10.22 12.85
N ILE A 117 -6.84 10.47 11.59
CA ILE A 117 -8.22 10.39 11.07
C ILE A 117 -8.56 9.01 10.53
N ASP A 118 -7.55 8.15 10.38
CA ASP A 118 -7.66 6.79 9.81
C ASP A 118 -7.30 5.71 10.84
N SER A 119 -7.47 6.00 12.13
CA SER A 119 -7.22 5.02 13.18
C SER A 119 -8.29 3.91 13.19
N SER A 120 -7.92 2.69 13.60
CA SER A 120 -8.82 1.54 13.69
C SER A 120 -10.08 1.82 14.53
N ALA A 121 -9.96 2.65 15.56
CA ALA A 121 -11.07 2.99 16.46
C ALA A 121 -12.08 3.98 15.83
N LYS A 122 -11.65 4.82 14.87
CA LYS A 122 -12.49 5.84 14.23
C LYS A 122 -13.00 5.43 12.86
N GLY A 123 -12.46 4.34 12.31
CA GLY A 123 -12.69 3.96 10.92
C GLY A 123 -11.88 4.80 9.93
N ARG A 124 -12.28 4.75 8.67
CA ARG A 124 -11.61 5.48 7.57
C ARG A 124 -12.29 6.83 7.35
N ALA A 125 -11.49 7.88 7.15
CA ALA A 125 -12.00 9.20 6.82
C ALA A 125 -12.77 9.18 5.49
N HIS A 126 -13.90 9.88 5.41
CA HIS A 126 -14.67 10.00 4.18
C HIS A 126 -14.35 11.34 3.51
N TYR A 127 -13.56 11.28 2.45
CA TYR A 127 -13.13 12.45 1.70
C TYR A 127 -14.19 12.91 0.68
N SER A 128 -14.22 14.19 0.43
CA SER A 128 -14.92 14.82 -0.69
C SER A 128 -13.94 15.19 -1.80
N SER A 129 -14.39 15.14 -3.05
CA SER A 129 -13.64 15.58 -4.22
C SER A 129 -14.45 16.60 -5.01
N GLN A 130 -13.77 17.50 -5.70
CA GLN A 130 -14.42 18.49 -6.58
C GLN A 130 -14.93 17.89 -7.87
N SER A 131 -14.36 16.76 -8.30
CA SER A 131 -14.75 16.03 -9.50
C SER A 131 -14.62 14.52 -9.25
N GLN A 132 -15.41 13.75 -9.98
CA GLN A 132 -15.29 12.29 -10.02
C GLN A 132 -14.40 11.81 -11.16
N GLN A 133 -13.96 12.71 -12.05
CA GLN A 133 -13.11 12.38 -13.19
C GLN A 133 -11.99 13.40 -13.31
N TYR A 134 -10.78 12.89 -13.37
CA TYR A 134 -9.56 13.65 -13.61
C TYR A 134 -8.81 13.03 -14.78
N SER A 135 -8.27 13.84 -15.65
CA SER A 135 -7.47 13.40 -16.78
C SER A 135 -6.26 14.29 -16.96
N LEU A 136 -5.15 13.67 -17.34
CA LEU A 136 -3.94 14.40 -17.70
C LEU A 136 -4.16 15.08 -19.05
N ALA A 137 -4.34 16.41 -19.05
CA ALA A 137 -4.60 17.19 -20.26
C ALA A 137 -3.36 17.24 -21.17
N ASP A 138 -3.60 17.44 -22.46
CA ASP A 138 -2.53 17.62 -23.43
C ASP A 138 -1.64 18.81 -23.07
N GLY A 139 -0.32 18.60 -23.13
CA GLY A 139 0.66 19.62 -22.79
C GLY A 139 0.91 19.84 -21.28
N GLN A 140 0.20 19.12 -20.42
CA GLN A 140 0.48 19.12 -18.99
C GLN A 140 1.35 17.92 -18.59
N ASP A 141 2.28 18.12 -17.66
CA ASP A 141 3.19 17.08 -17.16
C ASP A 141 2.62 16.32 -15.97
N THR A 142 1.63 16.90 -15.28
CA THR A 142 1.05 16.34 -14.05
C THR A 142 -0.45 16.53 -13.99
N VAL A 143 -1.13 15.62 -13.29
CA VAL A 143 -2.52 15.78 -12.83
C VAL A 143 -2.55 15.60 -11.32
N GLU A 144 -3.14 16.57 -10.62
CA GLU A 144 -3.39 16.50 -9.17
C GLU A 144 -4.86 16.18 -8.89
N VAL A 145 -5.07 15.28 -7.93
CA VAL A 145 -6.40 14.87 -7.45
C VAL A 145 -6.50 15.19 -5.97
N PRO A 146 -7.03 16.37 -5.61
CA PRO A 146 -7.21 16.74 -4.22
C PRO A 146 -8.47 16.10 -3.63
N LEU A 147 -8.32 15.42 -2.50
CA LEU A 147 -9.40 14.91 -1.68
C LEU A 147 -9.40 15.67 -0.35
N THR A 148 -10.56 16.16 0.08
CA THR A 148 -10.69 16.98 1.28
C THR A 148 -11.55 16.30 2.33
N PHE A 149 -11.06 16.26 3.56
CA PHE A 149 -11.81 15.88 4.75
C PHE A 149 -11.74 16.99 5.79
N VAL A 150 -12.89 17.36 6.35
CA VAL A 150 -12.99 18.36 7.43
C VAL A 150 -13.44 17.62 8.69
N ALA A 151 -12.59 17.64 9.71
CA ALA A 151 -12.89 17.03 10.99
C ALA A 151 -13.79 17.94 11.84
N ASP A 152 -14.47 17.35 12.85
CA ASP A 152 -15.40 18.07 13.73
C ASP A 152 -14.76 19.23 14.50
N ASN A 153 -13.45 19.16 14.75
CA ASN A 153 -12.67 20.22 15.39
C ASN A 153 -12.23 21.34 14.42
N GLY A 154 -12.71 21.33 13.18
CA GLY A 154 -12.42 22.32 12.15
C GLY A 154 -11.09 22.13 11.42
N VAL A 155 -10.29 21.09 11.76
CA VAL A 155 -9.06 20.78 11.03
C VAL A 155 -9.40 20.24 9.65
N THR A 156 -8.73 20.78 8.63
CA THR A 156 -8.92 20.34 7.24
C THR A 156 -7.72 19.50 6.79
N TYR A 157 -8.00 18.32 6.28
CA TYR A 157 -7.02 17.39 5.73
C TYR A 157 -7.22 17.27 4.23
N ASN A 158 -6.19 17.60 3.47
CA ASN A 158 -6.18 17.41 2.03
C ASN A 158 -5.21 16.29 1.70
N LYS A 159 -5.73 15.17 1.19
CA LYS A 159 -4.96 14.09 0.61
C LYS A 159 -4.86 14.34 -0.89
N VAL A 160 -3.66 14.50 -1.41
CA VAL A 160 -3.42 14.87 -2.81
C VAL A 160 -2.68 13.75 -3.49
N PHE A 161 -3.25 13.22 -4.57
CA PHE A 161 -2.57 12.30 -5.47
C PHE A 161 -2.02 13.06 -6.65
N THR A 162 -0.73 12.88 -6.94
CA THR A 162 -0.08 13.49 -8.09
C THR A 162 0.43 12.38 -9.03
N LEU A 163 -0.05 12.41 -10.26
CA LEU A 163 0.40 11.51 -11.32
C LEU A 163 1.14 12.30 -12.37
N HIS A 164 2.19 11.70 -12.93
CA HIS A 164 3.09 12.34 -13.88
C HIS A 164 3.00 11.68 -15.25
N ARG A 165 3.11 12.49 -16.31
CA ARG A 165 3.19 12.01 -17.70
C ARG A 165 4.35 11.06 -17.88
N GLY A 166 4.11 9.94 -18.57
CA GLY A 166 5.10 8.93 -18.88
C GLY A 166 5.61 8.12 -17.68
N LYS A 167 4.97 8.24 -16.50
CA LYS A 167 5.38 7.53 -15.29
C LYS A 167 4.27 6.64 -14.74
N PHE A 168 4.69 5.61 -13.97
CA PHE A 168 3.79 4.65 -13.32
C PHE A 168 3.69 4.85 -11.80
N ASN A 169 4.46 5.80 -11.24
CA ASN A 169 4.35 6.14 -9.82
C ASN A 169 3.19 7.10 -9.57
N VAL A 170 2.63 6.98 -8.37
CA VAL A 170 1.62 7.89 -7.83
C VAL A 170 2.16 8.45 -6.54
N ASP A 171 2.35 9.76 -6.49
CA ASP A 171 2.79 10.45 -5.28
C ASP A 171 1.56 10.78 -4.43
N VAL A 172 1.66 10.56 -3.12
CA VAL A 172 0.56 10.82 -2.17
C VAL A 172 1.05 11.75 -1.07
N ASP A 173 0.48 12.94 -1.03
CA ASP A 173 0.80 13.97 -0.05
C ASP A 173 -0.38 14.27 0.87
N TYR A 174 -0.09 14.64 2.13
CA TYR A 174 -1.07 15.17 3.06
C TYR A 174 -0.76 16.62 3.40
N ARG A 175 -1.69 17.52 3.07
CA ARG A 175 -1.64 18.94 3.42
C ARG A 175 -2.68 19.19 4.52
N ILE A 176 -2.22 19.52 5.74
CA ILE A 176 -3.08 19.66 6.91
C ILE A 176 -3.16 21.12 7.28
N ASN A 177 -4.38 21.68 7.31
CA ASN A 177 -4.64 23.01 7.82
C ASN A 177 -5.25 22.89 9.22
N ASN A 178 -4.41 23.09 10.24
CA ASN A 178 -4.82 23.03 11.63
C ASN A 178 -5.20 24.42 12.13
N THR A 179 -6.49 24.69 12.18
CA THR A 179 -7.04 25.93 12.74
C THR A 179 -7.42 25.79 14.21
N SER A 180 -7.22 24.61 14.83
CA SER A 180 -7.47 24.36 16.23
C SER A 180 -6.35 24.94 17.13
N ALA A 181 -6.63 25.10 18.42
CA ALA A 181 -5.62 25.53 19.39
C ALA A 181 -4.64 24.39 19.82
N GLU A 182 -4.90 23.16 19.41
CA GLU A 182 -4.14 21.99 19.83
C GLU A 182 -3.14 21.55 18.76
N SER A 183 -1.97 21.04 19.20
CA SER A 183 -1.01 20.40 18.32
C SER A 183 -1.52 19.03 17.85
N LEU A 184 -1.36 18.73 16.57
CA LEU A 184 -1.69 17.43 16.01
C LEU A 184 -0.49 16.49 16.05
N GLN A 185 -0.72 15.26 16.51
CA GLN A 185 0.25 14.17 16.48
C GLN A 185 -0.26 13.12 15.49
N VAL A 186 0.21 13.21 14.26
CA VAL A 186 -0.17 12.32 13.17
C VAL A 186 1.06 11.75 12.49
N GLN A 187 0.93 10.54 11.97
CA GLN A 187 1.93 9.86 11.18
C GLN A 187 1.29 9.27 9.93
N MET A 188 1.92 9.46 8.79
CA MET A 188 1.49 8.81 7.55
C MET A 188 1.83 7.32 7.60
N HIS A 189 0.90 6.48 7.16
CA HIS A 189 1.13 5.06 6.89
C HIS A 189 0.70 4.72 5.47
N GLY A 190 1.30 3.67 4.91
CA GLY A 190 0.91 3.07 3.66
C GLY A 190 0.93 1.55 3.78
N GLN A 191 -0.02 0.89 3.14
CA GLN A 191 -0.08 -0.57 3.08
C GLN A 191 -0.67 -1.04 1.77
N ILE A 192 -0.27 -2.23 1.36
CA ILE A 192 -0.93 -2.99 0.29
C ILE A 192 -1.69 -4.13 0.95
N LYS A 193 -2.99 -4.23 0.65
CA LYS A 193 -3.87 -5.30 1.13
C LYS A 193 -4.20 -6.24 -0.02
N HIS A 194 -3.98 -7.53 0.19
CA HIS A 194 -4.20 -8.54 -0.83
C HIS A 194 -4.90 -9.76 -0.23
N SER A 195 -5.99 -10.21 -0.86
CA SER A 195 -6.63 -11.48 -0.48
C SER A 195 -5.75 -12.65 -0.89
N ILE A 196 -5.52 -13.58 0.03
CA ILE A 196 -4.79 -14.81 -0.26
C ILE A 196 -5.77 -15.77 -0.91
N LYS A 197 -5.71 -15.92 -2.25
CA LYS A 197 -6.45 -16.95 -2.95
C LYS A 197 -5.59 -18.22 -2.97
N GLU A 198 -6.18 -19.35 -2.56
CA GLU A 198 -5.53 -20.64 -2.74
C GLU A 198 -5.39 -20.89 -4.24
N SER A 199 -4.19 -20.75 -4.78
CA SER A 199 -3.89 -21.23 -6.12
C SER A 199 -3.51 -22.69 -6.02
N GLU A 200 -3.98 -23.50 -6.95
CA GLU A 200 -3.49 -24.86 -7.13
C GLU A 200 -1.97 -24.81 -7.37
N SER A 201 -1.20 -25.10 -6.32
CA SER A 201 0.25 -25.18 -6.47
C SER A 201 0.57 -26.41 -7.30
N SER A 202 1.15 -26.20 -8.48
CA SER A 202 1.71 -27.31 -9.24
C SER A 202 2.84 -27.95 -8.42
N MET A 203 2.73 -29.26 -8.15
CA MET A 203 3.74 -30.01 -7.40
C MET A 203 5.12 -29.97 -8.07
N MET A 204 5.19 -29.61 -9.36
CA MET A 204 6.43 -29.54 -10.13
C MET A 204 7.10 -28.15 -10.10
N MET A 205 6.37 -27.08 -9.82
CA MET A 205 6.91 -25.72 -9.73
C MET A 205 6.28 -24.99 -8.53
N PRO A 206 6.86 -25.13 -7.34
CA PRO A 206 6.35 -24.41 -6.16
C PRO A 206 6.56 -22.92 -6.35
N THR A 207 5.48 -22.18 -6.47
CA THR A 207 5.52 -20.73 -6.53
C THR A 207 5.62 -20.19 -5.10
N TYR A 208 6.55 -19.27 -4.85
CA TYR A 208 6.66 -18.60 -3.57
C TYR A 208 5.41 -17.74 -3.32
N ARG A 209 4.76 -17.96 -2.20
CA ARG A 209 3.62 -17.18 -1.72
C ARG A 209 4.06 -16.30 -0.56
N GLY A 210 4.13 -15.00 -0.78
CA GLY A 210 4.56 -14.09 0.26
C GLY A 210 4.89 -12.72 -0.27
N ALA A 211 5.22 -11.84 0.64
CA ALA A 211 5.77 -10.53 0.32
C ALA A 211 7.30 -10.63 0.21
N ALA A 212 7.88 -9.84 -0.67
CA ALA A 212 9.31 -9.63 -0.74
C ALA A 212 9.57 -8.11 -0.74
N PHE A 213 10.53 -7.68 0.06
CA PHE A 213 10.90 -6.28 0.10
C PHE A 213 12.42 -6.10 0.20
N SER A 214 12.86 -4.90 -0.12
CA SER A 214 14.24 -4.47 -0.04
C SER A 214 14.32 -3.17 0.75
N THR A 215 15.25 -3.12 1.69
CA THR A 215 15.55 -1.92 2.48
C THR A 215 17.02 -1.54 2.30
N ALA A 216 17.43 -0.42 2.89
CA ALA A 216 18.84 -0.03 2.91
C ALA A 216 19.72 -1.05 3.65
N ASP A 217 19.15 -1.69 4.68
CA ASP A 217 19.86 -2.65 5.54
C ASP A 217 19.77 -4.08 5.02
N THR A 218 18.65 -4.44 4.38
CA THR A 218 18.39 -5.78 3.86
C THR A 218 17.95 -5.72 2.40
N ARG A 219 18.81 -6.20 1.48
CA ARG A 219 18.55 -6.08 0.04
C ARG A 219 17.39 -6.92 -0.46
N TYR A 220 17.08 -8.04 0.22
CA TYR A 220 16.01 -8.93 -0.20
C TYR A 220 15.54 -9.76 0.99
N GLU A 221 14.34 -9.50 1.43
CA GLU A 221 13.71 -10.22 2.54
C GLU A 221 12.35 -10.76 2.10
N LYS A 222 12.05 -12.00 2.48
CA LYS A 222 10.83 -12.71 2.12
C LYS A 222 10.01 -13.01 3.37
N TYR A 223 8.72 -12.73 3.29
CA TYR A 223 7.72 -13.14 4.28
C TYR A 223 6.69 -14.04 3.61
N SER A 224 6.65 -15.31 4.00
CA SER A 224 5.62 -16.24 3.54
C SER A 224 4.28 -15.92 4.19
N PHE A 225 3.21 -16.01 3.42
CA PHE A 225 1.85 -16.04 3.95
C PHE A 225 1.56 -17.50 4.35
N GLU A 226 1.37 -17.74 5.63
CA GLU A 226 0.95 -19.02 6.18
C GLU A 226 -0.56 -19.06 6.37
#